data_163f4e833649f2838315281f43fcd67b
#
_entry.id   163f4e833649f2838315281f43fcd67b
#
_cell.length_a   1.000
_cell.length_b   1.000
_cell.length_c   1.000
_cell.angle_alpha   90.00
_cell.angle_beta   90.00
_cell.angle_gamma   90.00
#
_symmetry.space_group_name_H-M   'P 1'
#
loop_
_entity.id
_entity.type
_entity.pdbx_description
1 polymer ?
#
loop_
_entity_poly.entity_id
_entity_poly.type
_entity_poly.pdbx_seq_one_letter_code
_entity_poly.pdbx_strand_id
1 'polypeptide(L)'
;MKPTISARTVLKKCLPRAATARTAVAVVAAILSSLPHSARAQESVAEKIEQLDGLMIRVQAQLEQSEHELKDIQQQLSALRGQAGLPGKNAPDAAANPAATQLAAAVEELREKQDMQESQVAAQEQAKVGSESRYPVTLSGMILFNGFMNTHAVDAAPAPTIALSGPGTTGASLRQSVLGIDASGPHVFGSQSHADLRIDFDGGQPDSGYTDVVGSVRLRTAHAELDWQHTKAFFSLDRPILSPDAPTSLTAVAEPALAWSGNLWAWNPQAGVSEELPIHRAASIEMQAALIDVANPPSTISNAATLPLIAPSTAELSRWPGVEARLSLLHPIADSATHFGVGGFFAPHRTAGGPDFKSWAGTADFHLPVFSHFELVGSAYRGQALGGLGAGAYKDSVYSVYDGETYFRTLDDMGGWMQAKQKINQRLEFNEAFGIDDVPAYQLRPYAIAGPSSYYDLARNRTFTSNVIFRPSAYLVYSIEYRRIESSYVNSPTAWSDVIGIAAGYRF
;
A
#
# COMPACT_ATOMS: atom_id res chain seq x y z
N MET A 1 26.20 -50.51 47.90
CA MET A 1 27.37 -50.25 47.09
C MET A 1 26.99 -49.19 46.04
N LYS A 2 27.42 -47.96 46.22
CA LYS A 2 27.31 -46.90 45.22
C LYS A 2 28.57 -46.87 44.39
N PRO A 3 28.52 -46.59 43.09
CA PRO A 3 29.63 -45.94 42.42
C PRO A 3 29.32 -44.46 42.11
N THR A 4 30.14 -43.63 42.65
CA THR A 4 30.39 -42.23 42.29
C THR A 4 30.94 -42.14 40.87
N ILE A 5 30.25 -41.45 39.96
CA ILE A 5 30.80 -41.07 38.67
C ILE A 5 31.06 -39.57 38.69
N SER A 6 32.32 -39.25 38.44
CA SER A 6 32.99 -37.98 38.45
C SER A 6 32.44 -37.02 37.35
N ALA A 7 32.06 -35.82 37.80
CA ALA A 7 31.66 -34.68 36.98
C ALA A 7 32.86 -33.98 36.33
N ARG A 8 33.48 -34.53 35.28
CA ARG A 8 34.60 -33.85 34.60
C ARG A 8 34.77 -34.11 33.11
N THR A 9 33.70 -34.43 32.35
CA THR A 9 33.88 -34.68 30.88
C THR A 9 32.68 -34.27 30.05
N VAL A 10 31.98 -33.15 30.37
CA VAL A 10 30.89 -32.62 29.51
C VAL A 10 31.05 -31.09 29.26
N LEU A 11 32.28 -30.60 29.20
CA LEU A 11 32.53 -29.18 28.89
C LEU A 11 33.53 -29.04 27.74
N LYS A 12 33.21 -29.62 26.57
CA LYS A 12 33.90 -29.29 25.30
C LYS A 12 33.11 -29.75 24.09
N LYS A 13 31.97 -29.09 23.80
CA LYS A 13 31.34 -29.09 22.44
C LYS A 13 30.18 -28.10 22.38
N CYS A 14 30.43 -26.84 22.66
CA CYS A 14 29.51 -25.76 22.30
C CYS A 14 30.32 -24.50 22.03
N LEU A 15 30.77 -24.36 20.83
CA LEU A 15 31.15 -23.11 20.14
C LEU A 15 31.54 -23.52 18.72
N PRO A 16 30.85 -23.09 17.70
CA PRO A 16 31.00 -21.78 17.09
C PRO A 16 29.67 -21.21 16.53
N ARG A 17 29.14 -20.22 17.16
CA ARG A 17 28.03 -19.45 16.56
C ARG A 17 28.23 -17.93 16.66
N ALA A 18 29.45 -17.48 16.94
CA ALA A 18 29.76 -16.06 17.05
C ALA A 18 30.25 -15.42 15.74
N ALA A 19 30.42 -16.18 14.65
CA ALA A 19 30.97 -15.66 13.41
C ALA A 19 29.95 -15.04 12.46
N THR A 20 28.70 -15.44 12.53
CA THR A 20 27.64 -14.95 11.61
C THR A 20 27.03 -13.59 12.04
N ALA A 21 27.03 -13.28 13.33
CA ALA A 21 26.54 -12.01 13.83
C ALA A 21 27.46 -10.81 13.52
N ARG A 22 28.76 -11.08 13.44
CA ARG A 22 29.76 -10.04 13.12
C ARG A 22 29.72 -9.64 11.62
N THR A 23 29.31 -10.52 10.74
CA THR A 23 29.21 -10.24 9.30
C THR A 23 27.99 -9.38 8.95
N ALA A 24 26.85 -9.59 9.58
CA ALA A 24 25.64 -8.78 9.33
C ALA A 24 25.79 -7.33 9.82
N VAL A 25 26.36 -7.15 11.02
CA VAL A 25 26.68 -5.81 11.56
C VAL A 25 27.78 -5.12 10.75
N ALA A 26 28.74 -5.88 10.20
CA ALA A 26 29.80 -5.31 9.35
C ALA A 26 29.29 -4.85 7.98
N VAL A 27 28.27 -5.49 7.42
CA VAL A 27 27.64 -5.06 6.15
C VAL A 27 26.85 -3.77 6.34
N VAL A 28 26.08 -3.63 7.42
CA VAL A 28 25.37 -2.39 7.73
C VAL A 28 26.34 -1.26 8.09
N ALA A 29 27.41 -1.54 8.83
CA ALA A 29 28.46 -0.56 9.13
C ALA A 29 29.29 -0.19 7.90
N ALA A 30 29.52 -1.10 6.96
CA ALA A 30 30.24 -0.82 5.71
C ALA A 30 29.39 0.02 4.74
N ILE A 31 28.08 -0.13 4.72
CA ILE A 31 27.17 0.71 3.93
C ILE A 31 27.11 2.12 4.50
N LEU A 32 27.15 2.27 5.84
CA LEU A 32 27.17 3.59 6.51
C LEU A 32 28.53 4.31 6.40
N SER A 33 29.63 3.60 6.12
CA SER A 33 30.97 4.19 6.00
C SER A 33 31.38 4.55 4.57
N SER A 34 30.59 4.23 3.56
CA SER A 34 30.87 4.55 2.14
C SER A 34 30.22 5.86 1.66
N LEU A 35 29.68 6.69 2.53
CA LEU A 35 29.12 7.99 2.16
C LEU A 35 30.26 8.96 1.77
N PRO A 36 30.23 9.59 0.59
CA PRO A 36 31.26 10.50 0.16
C PRO A 36 31.27 11.77 1.02
N HIS A 37 32.39 12.06 1.64
CA HIS A 37 32.65 13.34 2.30
C HIS A 37 32.87 14.43 1.24
N SER A 38 31.79 15.06 0.77
CA SER A 38 31.90 16.31 0.01
C SER A 38 31.50 17.49 0.88
N ALA A 39 32.49 18.11 1.50
CA ALA A 39 32.32 19.44 2.05
C ALA A 39 32.07 20.42 0.88
N ARG A 40 30.83 20.90 0.75
CA ARG A 40 30.50 22.06 -0.09
C ARG A 40 30.01 23.22 0.77
N ALA A 41 30.57 24.36 0.41
CA ALA A 41 30.42 25.64 1.07
C ALA A 41 28.93 26.06 1.22
N GLN A 42 28.64 26.67 2.35
CA GLN A 42 27.41 27.32 2.70
C GLN A 42 27.13 28.46 1.70
N GLU A 43 26.24 28.26 0.76
CA GLU A 43 25.71 29.35 -0.08
C GLU A 43 25.04 30.39 0.82
N SER A 44 25.32 31.66 0.59
CA SER A 44 24.77 32.73 1.40
C SER A 44 23.27 32.86 1.19
N VAL A 45 22.54 33.22 2.25
CA VAL A 45 21.09 33.44 2.21
C VAL A 45 20.72 34.48 1.14
N ALA A 46 21.62 35.43 0.84
CA ALA A 46 21.45 36.44 -0.20
C ALA A 46 21.42 35.84 -1.61
N GLU A 47 22.26 34.85 -1.90
CA GLU A 47 22.31 34.14 -3.20
C GLU A 47 21.02 33.32 -3.44
N LYS A 48 20.49 32.71 -2.39
CA LYS A 48 19.21 31.96 -2.49
C LYS A 48 18.00 32.87 -2.68
N ILE A 49 18.00 34.06 -2.08
CA ILE A 49 16.95 35.07 -2.31
C ILE A 49 17.01 35.54 -3.75
N GLU A 50 18.20 35.78 -4.30
CA GLU A 50 18.37 36.22 -5.69
C GLU A 50 17.99 35.11 -6.70
N GLN A 51 18.24 33.84 -6.37
CA GLN A 51 17.76 32.69 -7.17
C GLN A 51 16.23 32.52 -7.11
N LEU A 52 15.63 32.71 -5.94
CA LEU A 52 14.17 32.66 -5.78
C LEU A 52 13.48 33.82 -6.47
N ASP A 53 14.01 35.03 -6.38
CA ASP A 53 13.51 36.19 -7.15
C ASP A 53 13.66 35.96 -8.66
N GLY A 54 14.77 35.38 -9.10
CA GLY A 54 14.96 35.02 -10.51
C GLY A 54 14.03 33.88 -10.99
N LEU A 55 13.62 32.96 -10.12
CA LEU A 55 12.60 31.95 -10.41
C LEU A 55 11.21 32.55 -10.44
N MET A 56 10.88 33.43 -9.51
CA MET A 56 9.58 34.12 -9.44
C MET A 56 9.36 34.96 -10.69
N ILE A 57 10.38 35.74 -11.14
CA ILE A 57 10.33 36.50 -12.40
C ILE A 57 10.12 35.60 -13.61
N ARG A 58 10.78 34.43 -13.67
CA ARG A 58 10.61 33.44 -14.75
C ARG A 58 9.21 32.84 -14.78
N VAL A 59 8.67 32.47 -13.61
CA VAL A 59 7.31 31.92 -13.51
C VAL A 59 6.28 32.99 -13.89
N GLN A 60 6.48 34.24 -13.46
CA GLN A 60 5.62 35.34 -13.82
C GLN A 60 5.65 35.62 -15.33
N ALA A 61 6.82 35.65 -15.95
CA ALA A 61 6.97 35.76 -17.41
C ALA A 61 6.33 34.61 -18.18
N GLN A 62 6.41 33.40 -17.65
CA GLN A 62 5.79 32.22 -18.25
C GLN A 62 4.25 32.26 -18.15
N LEU A 63 3.73 32.82 -17.06
CA LEU A 63 2.30 33.01 -16.84
C LEU A 63 1.75 34.08 -17.82
N GLU A 64 2.44 35.21 -17.97
CA GLU A 64 2.10 36.26 -18.95
C GLU A 64 2.16 35.75 -20.40
N GLN A 65 3.16 34.92 -20.70
CA GLN A 65 3.26 34.28 -22.03
C GLN A 65 2.08 33.33 -22.28
N SER A 66 1.71 32.51 -21.29
CA SER A 66 0.57 31.58 -21.39
C SER A 66 -0.76 32.34 -21.55
N GLU A 67 -0.93 33.44 -20.85
CA GLU A 67 -2.12 34.32 -21.01
C GLU A 67 -2.18 34.95 -22.41
N HIS A 68 -1.02 35.33 -22.97
CA HIS A 68 -0.94 35.85 -24.32
C HIS A 68 -1.27 34.81 -25.37
N GLU A 69 -0.73 33.63 -25.25
CA GLU A 69 -1.04 32.48 -26.12
C GLU A 69 -2.53 32.08 -26.04
N LEU A 70 -3.14 32.13 -24.87
CA LEU A 70 -4.57 31.89 -24.66
C LEU A 70 -5.43 32.94 -25.37
N LYS A 71 -5.04 34.22 -25.31
CA LYS A 71 -5.73 35.27 -26.06
C LYS A 71 -5.60 35.12 -27.56
N ASP A 72 -4.43 34.74 -28.04
CA ASP A 72 -4.20 34.52 -29.46
C ASP A 72 -4.99 33.32 -29.98
N ILE A 73 -5.06 32.24 -29.23
CA ILE A 73 -5.89 31.07 -29.56
C ILE A 73 -7.37 31.42 -29.54
N GLN A 74 -7.84 32.21 -28.60
CA GLN A 74 -9.22 32.71 -28.56
C GLN A 74 -9.57 33.61 -29.74
N GLN A 75 -8.62 34.47 -30.18
CA GLN A 75 -8.80 35.28 -31.37
C GLN A 75 -8.81 34.45 -32.65
N GLN A 76 -7.90 33.45 -32.78
CA GLN A 76 -7.90 32.51 -33.92
C GLN A 76 -9.17 31.71 -33.97
N LEU A 77 -9.68 31.23 -32.83
CA LEU A 77 -10.95 30.50 -32.74
C LEU A 77 -12.14 31.38 -33.13
N SER A 78 -12.14 32.65 -32.74
CA SER A 78 -13.19 33.58 -33.11
C SER A 78 -13.15 33.93 -34.61
N ALA A 79 -11.94 34.07 -35.18
CA ALA A 79 -11.73 34.30 -36.62
C ALA A 79 -12.12 33.07 -37.46
N LEU A 80 -11.76 31.86 -37.01
CA LEU A 80 -12.17 30.60 -37.68
C LEU A 80 -13.69 30.37 -37.59
N ARG A 81 -14.32 30.73 -36.47
CA ARG A 81 -15.79 30.70 -36.33
C ARG A 81 -16.45 31.71 -37.29
N GLY A 82 -15.85 32.85 -37.49
CA GLY A 82 -16.33 33.86 -38.47
C GLY A 82 -16.17 33.39 -39.90
N GLN A 83 -15.08 32.70 -40.26
CA GLN A 83 -14.84 32.14 -41.60
C GLN A 83 -15.67 30.88 -41.87
N ALA A 84 -15.99 30.08 -40.85
CA ALA A 84 -16.77 28.84 -41.02
C ALA A 84 -18.28 29.08 -41.17
N GLY A 85 -18.77 30.33 -41.09
CA GLY A 85 -20.19 30.67 -41.32
C GLY A 85 -21.15 29.95 -40.35
N LEU A 86 -20.73 29.58 -39.15
CA LEU A 86 -21.57 28.89 -38.19
C LEU A 86 -22.55 29.84 -37.51
N PRO A 87 -23.86 29.61 -37.65
CA PRO A 87 -24.86 30.46 -37.01
C PRO A 87 -24.88 30.27 -35.51
N GLY A 88 -25.20 31.30 -34.80
CA GLY A 88 -25.40 31.30 -33.37
C GLY A 88 -26.46 30.33 -32.93
N LYS A 89 -26.42 30.00 -31.68
CA LYS A 89 -27.06 29.00 -30.80
C LYS A 89 -28.48 28.47 -31.07
N ASN A 90 -29.10 28.71 -32.24
CA ASN A 90 -30.47 28.22 -32.56
C ASN A 90 -30.62 27.89 -34.05
N ALA A 91 -30.28 26.68 -34.44
CA ALA A 91 -30.81 26.07 -35.65
C ALA A 91 -30.73 24.53 -35.56
N PRO A 92 -31.77 23.77 -35.88
CA PRO A 92 -31.77 22.34 -35.89
C PRO A 92 -31.15 21.79 -37.21
N ASP A 93 -30.50 20.65 -37.09
CA ASP A 93 -30.11 19.73 -38.16
C ASP A 93 -29.26 20.29 -39.33
N ALA A 94 -27.97 20.16 -39.19
CA ALA A 94 -27.08 20.02 -40.36
C ALA A 94 -26.04 18.94 -40.06
N ALA A 95 -25.84 18.07 -41.02
CA ALA A 95 -25.00 16.87 -40.96
C ALA A 95 -23.67 17.06 -40.26
N ALA A 96 -23.38 16.16 -39.31
CA ALA A 96 -22.22 16.17 -38.46
C ALA A 96 -20.91 16.16 -39.28
N ASN A 97 -20.18 17.27 -39.24
CA ASN A 97 -18.81 17.32 -39.72
C ASN A 97 -17.92 16.65 -38.64
N PRO A 98 -17.28 15.51 -38.93
CA PRO A 98 -16.50 14.75 -37.94
C PRO A 98 -15.34 15.58 -37.34
N ALA A 99 -14.79 16.53 -38.08
CA ALA A 99 -13.74 17.41 -37.59
C ALA A 99 -14.25 18.42 -36.52
N ALA A 100 -15.48 18.91 -36.65
CA ALA A 100 -16.10 19.81 -35.65
C ALA A 100 -16.44 19.06 -34.37
N THR A 101 -16.82 17.80 -34.44
CA THR A 101 -17.09 16.94 -33.30
C THR A 101 -15.80 16.58 -32.54
N GLN A 102 -14.71 16.29 -33.25
CA GLN A 102 -13.39 16.04 -32.65
C GLN A 102 -12.83 17.30 -32.00
N LEU A 103 -12.97 18.49 -32.57
CA LEU A 103 -12.54 19.74 -32.01
C LEU A 103 -13.35 20.10 -30.74
N ALA A 104 -14.66 19.87 -30.76
CA ALA A 104 -15.50 20.08 -29.59
C ALA A 104 -15.13 19.13 -28.44
N ALA A 105 -14.83 17.86 -28.75
CA ALA A 105 -14.36 16.89 -27.75
C ALA A 105 -12.99 17.28 -27.15
N ALA A 106 -12.05 17.73 -28.00
CA ALA A 106 -10.73 18.19 -27.54
C ALA A 106 -10.81 19.46 -26.67
N VAL A 107 -11.72 20.39 -26.99
CA VAL A 107 -11.96 21.61 -26.18
C VAL A 107 -12.58 21.23 -24.83
N GLU A 108 -13.50 20.27 -24.80
CA GLU A 108 -14.10 19.81 -23.55
C GLU A 108 -13.07 19.07 -22.68
N GLU A 109 -12.22 18.25 -23.28
CA GLU A 109 -11.11 17.58 -22.56
C GLU A 109 -10.12 18.61 -21.97
N LEU A 110 -9.78 19.66 -22.70
CA LEU A 110 -8.92 20.75 -22.21
C LEU A 110 -9.57 21.52 -21.06
N ARG A 111 -10.88 21.77 -21.13
CA ARG A 111 -11.63 22.39 -20.03
C ARG A 111 -11.63 21.49 -18.80
N GLU A 112 -11.90 20.22 -18.96
CA GLU A 112 -11.85 19.27 -17.85
C GLU A 112 -10.47 19.25 -17.18
N LYS A 113 -9.39 19.30 -17.97
CA LYS A 113 -8.02 19.40 -17.47
C LYS A 113 -7.80 20.68 -16.69
N GLN A 114 -8.24 21.81 -17.20
CA GLN A 114 -8.08 23.10 -16.55
C GLN A 114 -8.86 23.16 -15.23
N ASP A 115 -10.13 22.75 -15.21
CA ASP A 115 -10.97 22.71 -14.00
C ASP A 115 -10.35 21.82 -12.91
N MET A 116 -9.77 20.67 -13.33
CA MET A 116 -9.08 19.76 -12.39
C MET A 116 -7.79 20.39 -11.86
N GLN A 117 -7.01 21.05 -12.69
CA GLN A 117 -5.78 21.74 -12.26
C GLN A 117 -6.09 22.91 -11.34
N GLU A 118 -7.07 23.73 -11.65
CA GLU A 118 -7.51 24.84 -10.78
C GLU A 118 -7.98 24.33 -9.42
N SER A 119 -8.76 23.25 -9.40
CA SER A 119 -9.19 22.65 -8.14
C SER A 119 -8.05 22.01 -7.35
N GLN A 120 -7.04 21.43 -8.03
CA GLN A 120 -5.83 20.89 -7.38
C GLN A 120 -4.98 22.00 -6.76
N VAL A 121 -4.78 23.12 -7.49
CA VAL A 121 -4.04 24.28 -6.98
C VAL A 121 -4.75 24.88 -5.77
N ALA A 122 -6.07 25.06 -5.86
CA ALA A 122 -6.87 25.57 -4.75
C ALA A 122 -6.85 24.62 -3.53
N ALA A 123 -6.86 23.29 -3.76
CA ALA A 123 -6.72 22.31 -2.70
C ALA A 123 -5.34 22.38 -2.02
N GLN A 124 -4.28 22.56 -2.80
CA GLN A 124 -2.92 22.72 -2.27
C GLN A 124 -2.76 24.01 -1.47
N GLU A 125 -3.38 25.11 -1.89
CA GLU A 125 -3.36 26.38 -1.15
C GLU A 125 -4.14 26.29 0.16
N GLN A 126 -5.29 25.62 0.18
CA GLN A 126 -6.08 25.40 1.40
C GLN A 126 -5.44 24.43 2.38
N ALA A 127 -4.68 23.45 1.88
CA ALA A 127 -3.99 22.46 2.71
C ALA A 127 -2.77 23.04 3.46
N LYS A 128 -2.30 24.24 3.11
CA LYS A 128 -1.24 24.91 3.85
C LYS A 128 -1.76 25.33 5.21
N VAL A 129 -1.47 24.56 6.24
CA VAL A 129 -1.62 25.02 7.62
C VAL A 129 -0.63 26.16 7.80
N GLY A 130 -1.14 27.37 8.08
CA GLY A 130 -0.31 28.54 8.40
C GLY A 130 0.46 28.27 9.70
N SER A 131 1.51 27.47 9.64
CA SER A 131 2.40 27.23 10.77
C SER A 131 3.46 28.31 10.76
N GLU A 132 3.77 28.91 11.91
CA GLU A 132 4.98 29.72 12.13
C GLU A 132 6.26 28.87 11.98
N SER A 133 6.10 27.58 11.66
CA SER A 133 7.18 26.66 11.40
C SER A 133 7.97 27.09 10.16
N ARG A 134 9.27 27.12 10.29
CA ARG A 134 10.22 27.35 9.19
C ARG A 134 10.08 26.32 8.05
N TYR A 135 9.44 25.18 8.35
CA TYR A 135 9.26 24.06 7.43
C TYR A 135 7.77 23.85 7.15
N PRO A 136 7.37 23.65 5.89
CA PRO A 136 5.97 23.48 5.55
C PRO A 136 5.41 22.17 6.11
N VAL A 137 4.27 22.28 6.76
CA VAL A 137 3.45 21.16 7.19
C VAL A 137 2.11 21.27 6.48
N THR A 138 1.68 20.19 5.84
CA THR A 138 0.42 20.12 5.12
C THR A 138 -0.50 19.14 5.81
N LEU A 139 -1.74 19.54 6.06
CA LEU A 139 -2.81 18.66 6.50
C LEU A 139 -3.58 18.20 5.27
N SER A 140 -3.80 16.92 5.13
CA SER A 140 -4.54 16.32 4.03
C SER A 140 -5.49 15.25 4.55
N GLY A 141 -6.49 14.88 3.76
CA GLY A 141 -7.37 13.81 4.19
C GLY A 141 -8.51 13.53 3.24
N MET A 142 -9.29 12.54 3.62
CA MET A 142 -10.52 12.17 2.93
C MET A 142 -11.55 11.70 3.96
N ILE A 143 -12.63 12.46 4.09
CA ILE A 143 -13.82 11.96 4.78
C ILE A 143 -14.53 11.05 3.81
N LEU A 144 -14.68 9.77 4.17
CA LEU A 144 -15.16 8.73 3.28
C LEU A 144 -16.39 8.03 3.87
N PHE A 145 -17.54 8.23 3.24
CA PHE A 145 -18.76 7.48 3.51
C PHE A 145 -18.74 6.22 2.65
N ASN A 146 -18.95 5.07 3.29
CA ASN A 146 -19.12 3.77 2.64
C ASN A 146 -20.46 3.18 3.00
N GLY A 147 -21.32 2.94 2.00
CA GLY A 147 -22.51 2.08 2.14
C GLY A 147 -22.19 0.70 1.61
N PHE A 148 -22.68 -0.35 2.24
CA PHE A 148 -22.40 -1.73 1.86
C PHE A 148 -23.63 -2.64 1.99
N MET A 149 -23.65 -3.67 1.16
CA MET A 149 -24.57 -4.80 1.23
C MET A 149 -23.77 -6.08 0.97
N ASN A 150 -23.71 -6.96 1.96
CA ASN A 150 -23.14 -8.30 1.89
C ASN A 150 -24.26 -9.31 1.74
N THR A 151 -24.23 -10.19 0.74
CA THR A 151 -25.29 -11.17 0.51
C THR A 151 -25.28 -12.33 1.49
N HIS A 152 -24.09 -12.63 2.04
CA HIS A 152 -23.87 -13.65 3.07
C HIS A 152 -22.98 -13.08 4.18
N ALA A 153 -22.83 -13.83 5.27
CA ALA A 153 -21.98 -13.44 6.39
C ALA A 153 -20.52 -13.26 5.95
N VAL A 154 -19.85 -12.29 6.56
CA VAL A 154 -18.45 -11.94 6.35
C VAL A 154 -17.79 -11.63 7.69
N ASP A 155 -16.48 -11.61 7.73
CA ASP A 155 -15.68 -11.30 8.93
C ASP A 155 -15.87 -9.87 9.43
N ALA A 156 -15.84 -8.89 8.54
CA ALA A 156 -15.99 -7.46 8.86
C ALA A 156 -16.99 -6.82 7.89
N ALA A 157 -18.21 -6.52 8.34
CA ALA A 157 -19.28 -6.05 7.47
C ALA A 157 -18.94 -4.81 6.64
N PRO A 158 -18.26 -3.74 7.17
CA PRO A 158 -17.91 -2.55 6.40
C PRO A 158 -16.73 -2.73 5.44
N ALA A 159 -15.83 -3.69 5.72
CA ALA A 159 -14.61 -3.94 4.94
C ALA A 159 -14.31 -5.45 4.94
N PRO A 160 -15.15 -6.26 4.27
CA PRO A 160 -15.04 -7.71 4.34
C PRO A 160 -13.81 -8.22 3.59
N THR A 161 -13.14 -9.21 4.20
CA THR A 161 -11.97 -9.88 3.63
C THR A 161 -12.16 -11.37 3.41
N ILE A 162 -13.01 -12.05 4.24
CA ILE A 162 -13.43 -13.43 4.03
C ILE A 162 -14.94 -13.59 4.11
N ALA A 163 -15.45 -14.59 3.39
CA ALA A 163 -16.82 -15.02 3.47
C ALA A 163 -17.00 -16.09 4.56
N LEU A 164 -18.11 -16.00 5.29
CA LEU A 164 -18.53 -16.94 6.33
C LEU A 164 -19.89 -17.53 6.00
N SER A 165 -20.23 -18.62 6.67
CA SER A 165 -21.60 -19.17 6.61
C SER A 165 -22.55 -18.34 7.47
N GLY A 166 -23.68 -17.92 6.89
CA GLY A 166 -24.68 -17.15 7.61
C GLY A 166 -25.36 -16.08 6.77
N PRO A 167 -26.30 -15.34 7.37
CA PRO A 167 -27.05 -14.29 6.68
C PRO A 167 -26.17 -13.08 6.37
N GLY A 168 -26.53 -12.38 5.29
CA GLY A 168 -25.86 -11.15 4.88
C GLY A 168 -26.20 -9.94 5.78
N THR A 169 -25.53 -8.84 5.48
CA THR A 169 -25.66 -7.58 6.24
C THR A 169 -25.72 -6.39 5.30
N THR A 170 -26.38 -5.31 5.74
CA THR A 170 -26.41 -4.03 5.02
C THR A 170 -26.20 -2.92 6.02
N GLY A 171 -25.39 -1.92 5.65
CA GLY A 171 -25.10 -0.81 6.54
C GLY A 171 -24.29 0.30 5.87
N ALA A 172 -23.79 1.21 6.69
CA ALA A 172 -22.91 2.28 6.26
C ALA A 172 -21.86 2.59 7.34
N SER A 173 -20.74 3.16 6.94
CA SER A 173 -19.62 3.49 7.82
C SER A 173 -18.86 4.72 7.33
N LEU A 174 -18.25 5.44 8.27
CA LEU A 174 -17.27 6.51 8.02
C LEU A 174 -15.87 6.12 8.52
N ARG A 175 -15.69 4.90 9.04
CA ARG A 175 -14.46 4.43 9.69
C ARG A 175 -13.27 4.36 8.74
N GLN A 176 -13.51 4.25 7.43
CA GLN A 176 -12.48 4.23 6.40
C GLN A 176 -12.00 5.64 5.98
N SER A 177 -12.46 6.70 6.67
CA SER A 177 -11.92 8.04 6.49
C SER A 177 -10.44 8.08 6.90
N VAL A 178 -9.63 8.82 6.14
CA VAL A 178 -8.18 8.93 6.37
C VAL A 178 -7.82 10.39 6.60
N LEU A 179 -7.01 10.65 7.62
CA LEU A 179 -6.37 11.94 7.87
C LEU A 179 -4.87 11.78 7.72
N GLY A 180 -4.23 12.77 7.12
CA GLY A 180 -2.80 12.79 6.85
C GLY A 180 -2.13 14.09 7.25
N ILE A 181 -0.88 13.97 7.68
CA ILE A 181 0.03 15.08 7.93
C ILE A 181 1.28 14.80 7.10
N ASP A 182 1.70 15.76 6.30
CA ASP A 182 2.90 15.71 5.49
C ASP A 182 3.82 16.86 5.90
N ALA A 183 5.10 16.60 6.13
CA ALA A 183 6.09 17.59 6.56
C ALA A 183 7.35 17.49 5.70
N SER A 184 7.78 18.62 5.15
CA SER A 184 9.11 18.74 4.52
C SER A 184 10.03 19.41 5.51
N GLY A 185 11.11 18.71 5.86
CA GLY A 185 12.07 19.16 6.87
C GLY A 185 13.30 19.86 6.27
N PRO A 186 14.32 20.11 7.10
CA PRO A 186 15.58 20.70 6.68
C PRO A 186 16.39 19.75 5.80
N HIS A 187 17.38 20.32 5.10
CA HIS A 187 18.45 19.51 4.55
C HIS A 187 19.32 18.93 5.68
N VAL A 188 19.41 17.59 5.73
CA VAL A 188 20.19 16.86 6.72
C VAL A 188 21.23 16.01 6.00
N PHE A 189 22.51 16.19 6.30
CA PHE A 189 23.62 15.48 5.64
C PHE A 189 23.60 15.59 4.11
N GLY A 190 23.10 16.70 3.57
CA GLY A 190 23.01 16.92 2.11
C GLY A 190 21.78 16.28 1.44
N SER A 191 20.90 15.62 2.20
CA SER A 191 19.61 15.10 1.73
C SER A 191 18.47 16.07 2.00
N GLN A 192 17.38 15.94 1.29
CA GLN A 192 16.08 16.50 1.64
C GLN A 192 15.41 15.56 2.66
N SER A 193 14.89 16.10 3.76
CA SER A 193 14.13 15.28 4.71
C SER A 193 12.63 15.45 4.53
N HIS A 194 11.91 14.33 4.60
CA HIS A 194 10.45 14.27 4.54
C HIS A 194 9.92 13.38 5.65
N ALA A 195 8.71 13.67 6.12
CA ALA A 195 7.96 12.78 6.99
C ALA A 195 6.48 12.88 6.68
N ASP A 196 5.77 11.76 6.75
CA ASP A 196 4.33 11.73 6.67
C ASP A 196 3.72 10.76 7.67
N LEU A 197 2.45 10.99 7.98
CA LEU A 197 1.68 10.15 8.89
C LEU A 197 0.24 10.09 8.39
N ARG A 198 -0.33 8.88 8.39
CA ARG A 198 -1.73 8.63 8.04
C ARG A 198 -2.41 7.89 9.17
N ILE A 199 -3.60 8.34 9.52
CA ILE A 199 -4.48 7.68 10.49
C ILE A 199 -5.84 7.39 9.85
N ASP A 200 -6.51 6.34 10.33
CA ASP A 200 -7.91 6.03 10.05
C ASP A 200 -8.68 5.74 11.35
N PHE A 201 -9.96 5.39 11.24
CA PHE A 201 -10.84 5.12 12.38
C PHE A 201 -11.24 3.64 12.45
N ASP A 202 -10.45 2.75 11.86
CA ASP A 202 -10.71 1.31 11.82
C ASP A 202 -9.85 0.50 12.80
N GLY A 203 -9.38 1.12 13.87
CA GLY A 203 -8.48 0.54 14.87
C GLY A 203 -9.09 -0.51 15.80
N GLY A 204 -10.28 -0.98 15.52
CA GLY A 204 -10.99 -1.98 16.32
C GLY A 204 -12.19 -1.41 17.04
N GLN A 205 -12.91 -2.29 17.75
CA GLN A 205 -14.11 -1.96 18.52
C GLN A 205 -13.82 -2.06 20.02
N PRO A 206 -14.39 -1.21 20.87
CA PRO A 206 -14.34 -1.44 22.29
C PRO A 206 -15.10 -2.73 22.66
N ASP A 207 -14.51 -3.49 23.57
CA ASP A 207 -14.87 -4.87 23.94
C ASP A 207 -16.28 -5.10 24.49
N SER A 208 -17.23 -4.20 24.46
CA SER A 208 -18.52 -4.42 25.10
C SER A 208 -19.70 -3.80 24.39
N GLY A 209 -20.44 -4.63 23.68
CA GLY A 209 -21.86 -4.41 23.36
C GLY A 209 -22.16 -3.25 22.41
N TYR A 210 -21.19 -2.57 21.88
CA TYR A 210 -21.36 -1.55 20.85
C TYR A 210 -21.29 -2.19 19.48
N THR A 211 -22.21 -1.84 18.62
CA THR A 211 -22.19 -2.18 17.22
C THR A 211 -21.38 -1.15 16.44
N ASP A 212 -21.07 -1.42 15.22
CA ASP A 212 -20.18 -0.80 14.21
C ASP A 212 -20.04 0.72 14.11
N VAL A 213 -20.75 1.51 14.89
CA VAL A 213 -20.91 2.95 14.67
C VAL A 213 -19.70 3.74 15.15
N VAL A 214 -18.92 3.17 16.08
CA VAL A 214 -17.78 3.84 16.72
C VAL A 214 -16.51 3.11 16.38
N GLY A 215 -15.62 3.74 15.62
CA GLY A 215 -14.28 3.26 15.35
C GLY A 215 -13.24 3.87 16.28
N SER A 216 -12.17 3.15 16.54
CA SER A 216 -10.98 3.68 17.23
C SER A 216 -9.98 4.23 16.22
N VAL A 217 -9.28 5.30 16.59
CA VAL A 217 -8.18 5.85 15.78
C VAL A 217 -7.04 4.84 15.72
N ARG A 218 -6.53 4.61 14.52
CA ARG A 218 -5.40 3.74 14.24
C ARG A 218 -4.34 4.50 13.48
N LEU A 219 -3.06 4.34 13.88
CA LEU A 219 -1.94 4.68 13.01
C LEU A 219 -1.92 3.67 11.85
N ARG A 220 -2.07 4.18 10.65
CA ARG A 220 -2.15 3.38 9.44
C ARG A 220 -0.77 3.22 8.80
N THR A 221 -0.19 4.35 8.40
CA THR A 221 1.17 4.41 7.85
C THR A 221 1.90 5.62 8.42
N ALA A 222 3.21 5.52 8.49
CA ALA A 222 4.08 6.62 8.86
C ALA A 222 5.42 6.45 8.14
N HIS A 223 5.98 7.52 7.63
CA HIS A 223 7.28 7.52 6.98
C HIS A 223 8.11 8.68 7.49
N ALA A 224 9.42 8.45 7.60
CA ALA A 224 10.42 9.49 7.72
C ALA A 224 11.58 9.09 6.82
N GLU A 225 11.94 9.96 5.90
CA GLU A 225 12.95 9.67 4.88
C GLU A 225 13.96 10.79 4.70
N LEU A 226 15.16 10.40 4.31
CA LEU A 226 16.21 11.25 3.81
C LEU A 226 16.43 10.89 2.33
N ASP A 227 16.24 11.86 1.45
CA ASP A 227 16.29 11.69 0.01
C ASP A 227 17.50 12.43 -0.58
N TRP A 228 18.46 11.71 -1.10
CA TRP A 228 19.58 12.19 -1.91
C TRP A 228 19.26 11.98 -3.38
N GLN A 229 20.13 12.40 -4.26
CA GLN A 229 19.90 12.34 -5.70
C GLN A 229 19.54 10.94 -6.24
N HIS A 230 20.11 9.87 -5.68
CA HIS A 230 19.91 8.48 -6.11
C HIS A 230 19.65 7.53 -4.95
N THR A 231 19.87 7.96 -3.73
CA THR A 231 19.78 7.14 -2.52
C THR A 231 18.70 7.67 -1.62
N LYS A 232 17.90 6.78 -1.04
CA LYS A 232 16.94 7.09 0.02
C LYS A 232 17.25 6.25 1.24
N ALA A 233 17.14 6.83 2.43
CA ALA A 233 17.12 6.10 3.69
C ALA A 233 15.80 6.40 4.40
N PHE A 234 15.13 5.39 4.93
CA PHE A 234 13.81 5.56 5.51
C PHE A 234 13.59 4.74 6.77
N PHE A 235 12.70 5.24 7.62
CA PHE A 235 11.95 4.44 8.60
C PHE A 235 10.48 4.55 8.25
N SER A 236 9.77 3.44 8.30
CA SER A 236 8.34 3.48 8.00
C SER A 236 7.56 2.45 8.79
N LEU A 237 6.29 2.72 8.98
CA LEU A 237 5.24 1.75 9.20
C LEU A 237 4.47 1.67 7.90
N ASP A 238 4.69 0.63 7.11
CA ASP A 238 4.03 0.46 5.81
C ASP A 238 4.02 -1.01 5.41
N ARG A 239 3.41 -1.30 4.25
CA ARG A 239 3.49 -2.62 3.62
C ARG A 239 4.94 -2.97 3.28
N PRO A 240 5.26 -4.25 3.13
CA PRO A 240 6.60 -4.68 2.76
C PRO A 240 7.07 -4.03 1.45
N ILE A 241 8.37 -3.69 1.33
CA ILE A 241 8.95 -3.19 0.07
C ILE A 241 8.77 -4.16 -1.09
N LEU A 242 8.49 -5.45 -0.80
CA LEU A 242 8.17 -6.51 -1.76
C LEU A 242 6.82 -6.33 -2.46
N SER A 243 5.93 -5.46 -1.96
CA SER A 243 4.58 -5.23 -2.45
C SER A 243 4.33 -3.73 -2.67
N PRO A 244 4.98 -3.11 -3.67
CA PRO A 244 4.94 -1.66 -3.86
C PRO A 244 3.56 -1.14 -4.26
N ASP A 245 2.77 -1.95 -4.94
CA ASP A 245 1.44 -1.59 -5.43
C ASP A 245 0.32 -2.25 -4.64
N ALA A 246 -0.87 -1.68 -4.74
CA ALA A 246 -2.11 -2.26 -4.23
C ALA A 246 -3.26 -2.02 -5.21
N PRO A 247 -4.27 -2.91 -5.24
CA PRO A 247 -5.46 -2.73 -6.05
C PRO A 247 -6.24 -1.48 -5.65
N THR A 248 -6.83 -0.80 -6.62
CA THR A 248 -7.57 0.44 -6.43
C THR A 248 -9.00 0.17 -5.98
N SER A 249 -9.40 0.68 -4.81
CA SER A 249 -10.77 0.64 -4.30
C SER A 249 -11.03 1.83 -3.37
N LEU A 250 -12.27 2.30 -3.32
CA LEU A 250 -12.76 3.26 -2.34
C LEU A 250 -13.71 2.63 -1.30
N THR A 251 -14.06 1.37 -1.47
CA THR A 251 -14.87 0.62 -0.50
C THR A 251 -14.02 -0.33 0.36
N ALA A 252 -12.72 -0.42 0.07
CA ALA A 252 -11.72 -1.18 0.81
C ALA A 252 -10.50 -0.30 1.02
N VAL A 253 -10.61 0.68 1.92
CA VAL A 253 -9.54 1.62 2.27
C VAL A 253 -8.92 1.25 3.61
N ALA A 254 -9.72 0.84 4.59
CA ALA A 254 -9.24 0.44 5.91
C ALA A 254 -8.33 -0.79 5.86
N GLU A 255 -8.74 -1.81 5.13
CA GLU A 255 -7.90 -2.88 4.64
C GLU A 255 -7.88 -2.78 3.12
N PRO A 256 -6.70 -2.76 2.48
CA PRO A 256 -6.62 -2.59 1.04
C PRO A 256 -7.41 -3.67 0.29
N ALA A 257 -7.91 -3.33 -0.89
CA ALA A 257 -8.57 -4.32 -1.73
C ALA A 257 -7.66 -5.54 -1.95
N LEU A 258 -8.28 -6.72 -1.99
CA LEU A 258 -7.62 -8.03 -2.06
C LEU A 258 -6.69 -8.34 -0.87
N ALA A 259 -6.81 -7.64 0.27
CA ALA A 259 -6.19 -8.07 1.51
C ALA A 259 -6.59 -9.52 1.81
N TRP A 260 -5.64 -10.35 2.23
CA TRP A 260 -5.83 -11.78 2.49
C TRP A 260 -6.31 -12.60 1.27
N SER A 261 -6.20 -12.01 0.06
CA SER A 261 -6.53 -12.64 -1.22
C SER A 261 -5.44 -12.35 -2.24
N GLY A 262 -4.16 -12.49 -1.85
CA GLY A 262 -3.02 -12.36 -2.75
C GLY A 262 -2.31 -11.01 -2.72
N ASN A 263 -2.78 -10.02 -1.97
CA ASN A 263 -2.10 -8.77 -1.73
C ASN A 263 -1.32 -8.86 -0.40
N LEU A 264 0.00 -8.68 -0.43
CA LEU A 264 0.84 -8.56 0.78
C LEU A 264 0.72 -7.13 1.31
N TRP A 265 -0.18 -6.88 2.23
CA TRP A 265 -0.65 -5.56 2.58
C TRP A 265 -0.34 -5.11 4.01
N ALA A 266 0.05 -6.04 4.89
CA ALA A 266 0.19 -5.76 6.32
C ALA A 266 1.24 -4.67 6.57
N TRP A 267 0.85 -3.67 7.36
CA TRP A 267 1.74 -2.58 7.73
C TRP A 267 2.63 -3.02 8.87
N ASN A 268 3.93 -3.03 8.61
CA ASN A 268 4.95 -3.44 9.57
C ASN A 268 5.99 -2.34 9.74
N PRO A 269 6.56 -2.14 10.94
CA PRO A 269 7.70 -1.26 11.14
C PRO A 269 8.90 -1.75 10.35
N GLN A 270 9.53 -0.84 9.62
CA GLN A 270 10.71 -1.16 8.81
C GLN A 270 11.69 0.00 8.75
N ALA A 271 12.96 -0.31 8.51
CA ALA A 271 14.01 0.67 8.28
C ALA A 271 14.91 0.19 7.14
N GLY A 272 15.10 1.01 6.14
CA GLY A 272 15.76 0.57 4.92
C GLY A 272 16.44 1.66 4.13
N VAL A 273 16.98 1.21 3.01
CA VAL A 273 17.64 2.06 2.01
C VAL A 273 17.16 1.65 0.62
N SER A 274 17.11 2.62 -0.27
CA SER A 274 16.87 2.43 -1.71
C SER A 274 17.96 3.16 -2.48
N GLU A 275 18.47 2.53 -3.53
CA GLU A 275 19.45 3.10 -4.45
C GLU A 275 18.96 2.97 -5.87
N GLU A 276 18.88 4.08 -6.59
CA GLU A 276 18.48 4.11 -8.00
C GLU A 276 19.68 4.34 -8.90
N LEU A 277 20.00 3.37 -9.76
CA LEU A 277 21.12 3.40 -10.69
C LEU A 277 20.59 3.65 -12.12
N PRO A 278 20.80 4.84 -12.69
CA PRO A 278 20.46 5.10 -14.08
C PRO A 278 21.27 4.21 -15.02
N ILE A 279 20.59 3.51 -15.95
CA ILE A 279 21.24 2.63 -16.95
C ILE A 279 21.27 3.31 -18.32
N HIS A 280 20.16 3.92 -18.71
CA HIS A 280 19.98 4.53 -20.03
C HIS A 280 18.91 5.63 -19.93
N ARG A 281 18.89 6.56 -20.91
CA ARG A 281 18.09 7.83 -20.98
C ARG A 281 16.78 7.92 -20.17
N ALA A 282 16.08 6.80 -19.99
CA ALA A 282 14.82 6.75 -19.24
C ALA A 282 14.68 5.46 -18.39
N ALA A 283 15.71 4.62 -18.29
CA ALA A 283 15.64 3.37 -17.54
C ALA A 283 16.63 3.40 -16.37
N SER A 284 16.20 2.92 -15.22
CA SER A 284 17.03 2.75 -14.03
C SER A 284 16.78 1.41 -13.37
N ILE A 285 17.74 0.94 -12.60
CA ILE A 285 17.58 -0.17 -11.65
C ILE A 285 17.45 0.42 -10.27
N GLU A 286 16.39 0.07 -9.57
CA GLU A 286 16.24 0.36 -8.15
C GLU A 286 16.54 -0.88 -7.32
N MET A 287 17.39 -0.71 -6.32
CA MET A 287 17.74 -1.73 -5.33
C MET A 287 17.28 -1.26 -3.96
N GLN A 288 16.43 -2.05 -3.31
CA GLN A 288 15.89 -1.74 -2.00
C GLN A 288 16.28 -2.85 -1.02
N ALA A 289 16.60 -2.47 0.22
CA ALA A 289 16.83 -3.42 1.31
C ALA A 289 16.34 -2.81 2.62
N ALA A 290 15.66 -3.61 3.44
CA ALA A 290 15.15 -3.16 4.74
C ALA A 290 15.23 -4.25 5.80
N LEU A 291 15.29 -3.81 7.05
CA LEU A 291 14.96 -4.58 8.24
C LEU A 291 13.47 -4.37 8.52
N ILE A 292 12.75 -5.42 8.83
CA ILE A 292 11.31 -5.39 9.08
C ILE A 292 10.97 -6.13 10.38
N ASP A 293 10.08 -5.55 11.18
CA ASP A 293 9.53 -6.17 12.38
C ASP A 293 8.12 -6.67 12.09
N VAL A 294 7.99 -7.99 11.94
CA VAL A 294 6.77 -8.61 11.43
C VAL A 294 5.78 -8.86 12.56
N ALA A 295 4.58 -8.31 12.43
CA ALA A 295 3.49 -8.54 13.35
C ALA A 295 2.97 -10.00 13.30
N ASN A 296 2.31 -10.44 14.37
CA ASN A 296 1.59 -11.71 14.35
C ASN A 296 0.34 -11.60 13.47
N PRO A 297 0.04 -12.62 12.65
CA PRO A 297 -1.24 -12.70 11.97
C PRO A 297 -2.41 -12.91 12.95
N PRO A 298 -3.67 -12.62 12.55
CA PRO A 298 -4.83 -12.73 13.42
C PRO A 298 -5.03 -14.11 14.06
N SER A 299 -4.63 -15.19 13.39
CA SER A 299 -4.70 -16.57 13.90
C SER A 299 -3.32 -17.08 14.33
N THR A 300 -2.73 -16.41 15.30
CA THR A 300 -1.45 -16.84 15.88
C THR A 300 -1.68 -17.69 17.14
N ILE A 301 -0.76 -18.60 17.42
CA ILE A 301 -0.69 -19.28 18.72
C ILE A 301 -0.40 -18.21 19.77
N SER A 302 -1.46 -17.70 20.37
CA SER A 302 -1.34 -16.80 21.49
C SER A 302 -1.18 -17.60 22.75
N ASN A 303 -0.04 -17.55 23.38
CA ASN A 303 0.05 -17.86 24.79
C ASN A 303 -0.54 -16.67 25.56
N ALA A 304 -1.84 -16.58 25.60
CA ALA A 304 -2.59 -15.63 26.42
C ALA A 304 -2.36 -15.93 27.89
N ALA A 305 -1.14 -15.80 28.34
CA ALA A 305 -0.79 -15.81 29.74
C ALA A 305 -0.85 -14.38 30.27
N THR A 306 -1.87 -14.12 31.06
CA THR A 306 -1.76 -13.36 32.32
C THR A 306 -0.63 -12.32 32.39
N LEU A 307 -0.56 -11.31 31.48
CA LEU A 307 0.43 -10.21 31.52
C LEU A 307 1.77 -10.51 30.80
N PRO A 308 2.29 -9.59 30.03
CA PRO A 308 1.93 -8.17 29.92
C PRO A 308 0.72 -7.94 29.04
N LEU A 309 0.12 -6.75 29.17
CA LEU A 309 -1.04 -6.34 28.37
C LEU A 309 -0.80 -6.33 26.85
N ILE A 310 0.46 -6.19 26.44
CA ILE A 310 0.92 -6.30 25.07
C ILE A 310 1.94 -7.44 25.02
N ALA A 311 1.57 -8.55 24.39
CA ALA A 311 2.48 -9.67 24.19
C ALA A 311 3.39 -9.39 22.98
N PRO A 312 4.69 -9.72 23.08
CA PRO A 312 5.58 -9.60 21.92
C PRO A 312 5.14 -10.55 20.79
N SER A 313 5.40 -10.15 19.55
CA SER A 313 5.20 -11.00 18.39
C SER A 313 6.17 -12.19 18.39
N THR A 314 5.89 -13.20 17.58
CA THR A 314 6.82 -14.34 17.41
C THR A 314 8.14 -13.91 16.77
N ALA A 315 8.12 -12.85 15.94
CA ALA A 315 9.31 -12.24 15.37
C ALA A 315 10.14 -11.53 16.47
N GLU A 316 9.52 -10.69 17.31
CA GLU A 316 10.19 -10.03 18.44
C GLU A 316 10.78 -11.04 19.44
N LEU A 317 10.09 -12.14 19.71
CA LEU A 317 10.61 -13.22 20.57
C LEU A 317 11.86 -13.89 19.98
N SER A 318 12.05 -13.86 18.67
CA SER A 318 13.25 -14.36 18.01
C SER A 318 14.50 -13.54 18.32
N ARG A 319 14.31 -12.25 18.70
CA ARG A 319 15.33 -11.23 18.94
C ARG A 319 16.13 -10.83 17.71
N TRP A 320 15.65 -11.16 16.51
CA TRP A 320 16.25 -10.80 15.23
C TRP A 320 15.17 -10.22 14.33
N PRO A 321 15.39 -9.07 13.72
CA PRO A 321 14.46 -8.53 12.74
C PRO A 321 14.41 -9.43 11.51
N GLY A 322 13.30 -9.37 10.80
CA GLY A 322 13.24 -9.85 9.43
C GLY A 322 14.09 -9.00 8.50
N VAL A 323 14.40 -9.52 7.35
CA VAL A 323 15.10 -8.81 6.27
C VAL A 323 14.32 -8.97 4.98
N GLU A 324 14.27 -7.89 4.22
CA GLU A 324 13.67 -7.90 2.88
C GLU A 324 14.56 -7.15 1.90
N ALA A 325 14.52 -7.56 0.64
CA ALA A 325 15.22 -6.91 -0.45
C ALA A 325 14.39 -7.01 -1.73
N ARG A 326 14.43 -5.96 -2.55
CA ARG A 326 13.77 -5.90 -3.85
C ARG A 326 14.69 -5.28 -4.88
N LEU A 327 14.68 -5.82 -6.09
CA LEU A 327 15.33 -5.30 -7.27
C LEU A 327 14.27 -5.01 -8.31
N SER A 328 14.22 -3.79 -8.83
CA SER A 328 13.26 -3.41 -9.86
C SER A 328 13.92 -2.69 -11.04
N LEU A 329 13.39 -2.95 -12.22
CA LEU A 329 13.68 -2.20 -13.44
C LEU A 329 12.60 -1.14 -13.58
N LEU A 330 12.99 0.12 -13.52
CA LEU A 330 12.13 1.27 -13.72
C LEU A 330 12.26 1.78 -15.15
N HIS A 331 11.16 2.04 -15.82
CA HIS A 331 11.15 2.63 -17.14
C HIS A 331 9.90 3.49 -17.33
N PRO A 332 9.95 4.81 -17.01
CA PRO A 332 8.79 5.66 -17.19
C PRO A 332 8.35 5.70 -18.66
N ILE A 333 7.11 5.34 -18.91
CA ILE A 333 6.46 5.41 -20.22
C ILE A 333 5.34 6.44 -20.12
N ALA A 334 5.44 7.54 -20.83
CA ALA A 334 4.41 8.57 -20.95
C ALA A 334 3.77 8.96 -19.59
N ASP A 335 4.54 9.48 -18.64
CA ASP A 335 4.13 9.92 -17.30
C ASP A 335 3.62 8.81 -16.34
N SER A 336 3.66 7.55 -16.75
CA SER A 336 3.33 6.40 -15.90
C SER A 336 4.60 5.74 -15.37
N ALA A 337 4.63 5.50 -14.07
CA ALA A 337 5.68 4.70 -13.42
C ALA A 337 5.55 3.25 -13.89
N THR A 338 6.40 2.83 -14.81
CA THR A 338 6.48 1.44 -15.27
C THR A 338 7.57 0.73 -14.51
N HIS A 339 7.27 -0.42 -13.95
CA HIS A 339 8.30 -1.23 -13.32
C HIS A 339 8.04 -2.73 -13.43
N PHE A 340 9.13 -3.50 -13.32
CA PHE A 340 9.16 -4.93 -13.03
C PHE A 340 10.07 -5.14 -11.84
N GLY A 341 9.58 -5.81 -10.81
CA GLY A 341 10.32 -6.08 -9.60
C GLY A 341 10.38 -7.56 -9.26
N VAL A 342 11.46 -7.95 -8.57
CA VAL A 342 11.57 -9.23 -7.90
C VAL A 342 12.11 -8.99 -6.49
N GLY A 343 11.63 -9.74 -5.52
CA GLY A 343 12.00 -9.53 -4.14
C GLY A 343 12.15 -10.82 -3.34
N GLY A 344 12.76 -10.70 -2.19
CA GLY A 344 12.92 -11.78 -1.23
C GLY A 344 12.80 -11.28 0.19
N PHE A 345 12.22 -12.12 1.05
CA PHE A 345 12.00 -11.87 2.47
C PHE A 345 12.44 -13.08 3.30
N PHE A 346 12.94 -12.80 4.50
CA PHE A 346 13.25 -13.82 5.51
C PHE A 346 13.11 -13.25 6.91
N ALA A 347 12.43 -13.97 7.81
CA ALA A 347 12.35 -13.63 9.23
C ALA A 347 12.40 -14.89 10.11
N PRO A 348 13.21 -14.91 11.19
CA PRO A 348 13.13 -15.93 12.20
C PRO A 348 12.01 -15.61 13.19
N HIS A 349 11.35 -16.65 13.69
CA HIS A 349 10.27 -16.56 14.67
C HIS A 349 10.54 -17.52 15.84
N ARG A 350 10.05 -17.13 17.02
CA ARG A 350 10.05 -17.97 18.21
C ARG A 350 8.68 -17.95 18.85
N THR A 351 8.13 -19.13 19.12
CA THR A 351 6.90 -19.23 19.91
C THR A 351 7.21 -19.25 21.39
N ALA A 352 6.37 -18.65 22.21
CA ALA A 352 6.54 -18.68 23.66
C ALA A 352 6.23 -20.11 24.17
N GLY A 353 7.27 -20.90 24.43
CA GLY A 353 7.15 -22.29 24.89
C GLY A 353 6.91 -23.35 23.81
N GLY A 354 6.98 -22.98 22.53
CA GLY A 354 6.89 -23.86 21.38
C GLY A 354 8.14 -23.84 20.50
N PRO A 355 8.12 -24.51 19.34
CA PRO A 355 9.25 -24.56 18.43
C PRO A 355 9.53 -23.21 17.76
N ASP A 356 10.81 -22.99 17.44
CA ASP A 356 11.23 -21.91 16.56
C ASP A 356 10.86 -22.26 15.11
N PHE A 357 10.49 -21.24 14.32
CA PHE A 357 10.21 -21.40 12.89
C PHE A 357 10.75 -20.23 12.07
N LYS A 358 10.62 -20.28 10.78
CA LYS A 358 11.11 -19.28 9.85
C LYS A 358 10.03 -18.92 8.84
N SER A 359 9.95 -17.62 8.55
CA SER A 359 9.21 -17.09 7.40
C SER A 359 10.17 -16.83 6.26
N TRP A 360 9.72 -17.05 5.03
CA TRP A 360 10.41 -16.63 3.84
C TRP A 360 9.43 -16.41 2.69
N ALA A 361 9.75 -15.49 1.79
CA ALA A 361 9.02 -15.27 0.55
C ALA A 361 9.96 -14.97 -0.62
N GLY A 362 9.56 -15.38 -1.81
CA GLY A 362 10.00 -14.83 -3.08
C GLY A 362 8.82 -14.14 -3.75
N THR A 363 9.02 -12.94 -4.30
CA THR A 363 7.96 -12.13 -4.92
C THR A 363 8.35 -11.69 -6.33
N ALA A 364 7.35 -11.42 -7.15
CA ALA A 364 7.49 -10.72 -8.43
C ALA A 364 6.32 -9.77 -8.59
N ASP A 365 6.59 -8.55 -9.07
CA ASP A 365 5.60 -7.50 -9.26
C ASP A 365 5.81 -6.76 -10.59
N PHE A 366 4.75 -6.13 -11.06
CA PHE A 366 4.81 -5.32 -12.26
C PHE A 366 3.74 -4.23 -12.27
N HIS A 367 4.07 -3.10 -12.91
CA HIS A 367 3.17 -2.02 -13.25
C HIS A 367 3.41 -1.61 -14.70
N LEU A 368 2.44 -1.83 -15.59
CA LEU A 368 2.57 -1.68 -17.03
C LEU A 368 1.48 -0.79 -17.60
N PRO A 369 1.77 0.41 -18.11
CA PRO A 369 0.89 1.12 -19.02
C PRO A 369 0.94 0.45 -20.38
N VAL A 370 -0.10 -0.32 -20.73
CA VAL A 370 -0.18 -1.04 -22.01
C VAL A 370 -0.58 -0.08 -23.13
N PHE A 371 -1.48 0.86 -22.83
CA PHE A 371 -1.92 1.93 -23.74
C PHE A 371 -2.05 3.23 -22.94
N SER A 372 -2.24 4.36 -23.60
CA SER A 372 -2.34 5.69 -22.98
C SER A 372 -3.38 5.79 -21.84
N HIS A 373 -4.37 4.90 -21.82
CA HIS A 373 -5.47 4.92 -20.85
C HIS A 373 -5.72 3.56 -20.19
N PHE A 374 -4.83 2.59 -20.42
CA PHE A 374 -4.99 1.23 -19.87
C PHE A 374 -3.70 0.78 -19.19
N GLU A 375 -3.82 0.39 -17.92
CA GLU A 375 -2.72 -0.07 -17.08
C GLU A 375 -3.00 -1.48 -16.56
N LEU A 376 -1.97 -2.32 -16.51
CA LEU A 376 -1.97 -3.60 -15.81
C LEU A 376 -1.00 -3.52 -14.65
N VAL A 377 -1.47 -3.91 -13.46
CA VAL A 377 -0.68 -3.92 -12.23
C VAL A 377 -0.89 -5.26 -11.54
N GLY A 378 0.15 -5.81 -10.93
CA GLY A 378 -0.01 -7.05 -10.20
C GLY A 378 1.24 -7.50 -9.47
N SER A 379 1.05 -8.46 -8.58
CA SER A 379 2.14 -9.14 -7.89
C SER A 379 1.80 -10.61 -7.65
N ALA A 380 2.84 -11.43 -7.50
CA ALA A 380 2.73 -12.84 -7.12
C ALA A 380 3.81 -13.18 -6.09
N TYR A 381 3.50 -14.12 -5.22
CA TYR A 381 4.45 -14.58 -4.21
C TYR A 381 4.34 -16.08 -3.98
N ARG A 382 5.44 -16.64 -3.49
CA ARG A 382 5.49 -17.97 -2.90
C ARG A 382 6.41 -17.94 -1.69
N GLY A 383 5.99 -18.63 -0.61
CA GLY A 383 6.79 -18.66 0.60
C GLY A 383 6.24 -19.60 1.66
N GLN A 384 6.58 -19.32 2.90
CA GLN A 384 6.16 -20.03 4.08
C GLN A 384 5.97 -19.06 5.24
N ALA A 385 4.91 -19.24 6.03
CA ALA A 385 4.58 -18.43 7.19
C ALA A 385 4.46 -16.94 6.85
N LEU A 386 3.56 -16.59 5.92
CA LEU A 386 3.40 -15.24 5.39
C LEU A 386 2.24 -14.45 6.01
N GLY A 387 1.65 -14.97 7.08
CA GLY A 387 0.51 -14.32 7.75
C GLY A 387 0.84 -12.92 8.26
N GLY A 388 2.04 -12.70 8.78
CA GLY A 388 2.49 -11.38 9.23
C GLY A 388 2.73 -10.37 8.11
N LEU A 389 2.79 -10.82 6.84
CA LEU A 389 2.82 -9.96 5.66
C LEU A 389 1.43 -9.73 5.04
N GLY A 390 0.36 -10.34 5.61
CA GLY A 390 -1.00 -10.20 5.10
C GLY A 390 -1.45 -11.32 4.17
N ALA A 391 -0.85 -12.51 4.27
CA ALA A 391 -1.14 -13.71 3.48
C ALA A 391 -1.31 -14.94 4.40
N GLY A 392 -1.03 -16.17 3.90
CA GLY A 392 -1.05 -17.39 4.70
C GLY A 392 -2.43 -17.78 5.22
N ALA A 393 -3.49 -17.35 4.55
CA ALA A 393 -4.85 -17.53 5.02
C ALA A 393 -5.01 -17.15 6.51
N TYR A 394 -4.51 -15.94 6.90
CA TYR A 394 -4.52 -15.36 8.25
C TYR A 394 -3.60 -16.02 9.29
N LYS A 395 -2.66 -16.86 8.92
CA LYS A 395 -1.80 -17.60 9.86
C LYS A 395 -0.44 -17.94 9.29
N ASP A 396 0.54 -18.12 10.18
CA ASP A 396 1.88 -18.56 9.86
C ASP A 396 2.04 -20.07 10.05
N SER A 397 1.30 -20.61 11.01
CA SER A 397 1.46 -21.99 11.46
C SER A 397 0.17 -22.54 12.06
N VAL A 398 0.10 -23.83 12.17
CA VAL A 398 -0.95 -24.56 12.88
C VAL A 398 -0.34 -25.49 13.90
N TYR A 399 -1.11 -25.79 14.96
CA TYR A 399 -0.73 -26.76 15.96
C TYR A 399 -1.94 -27.57 16.44
N SER A 400 -1.67 -28.74 16.97
CA SER A 400 -2.63 -29.55 17.71
C SER A 400 -1.94 -30.19 18.91
N VAL A 401 -2.70 -30.46 19.95
CA VAL A 401 -2.24 -31.21 21.12
C VAL A 401 -2.96 -32.55 21.11
N TYR A 402 -2.21 -33.65 21.05
CA TYR A 402 -2.75 -34.98 21.10
C TYR A 402 -1.87 -35.84 22.05
N ASP A 403 -2.52 -36.49 22.99
CA ASP A 403 -1.87 -37.34 24.01
C ASP A 403 -0.75 -36.63 24.79
N GLY A 404 -0.95 -35.31 25.05
CA GLY A 404 0.03 -34.46 25.75
C GLY A 404 1.21 -33.97 24.88
N GLU A 405 1.30 -34.43 23.66
CA GLU A 405 2.30 -33.98 22.69
C GLU A 405 1.77 -32.84 21.81
N THR A 406 2.62 -31.87 21.53
CA THR A 406 2.27 -30.73 20.65
C THR A 406 2.83 -30.99 19.25
N TYR A 407 1.94 -31.10 18.30
CA TYR A 407 2.27 -31.15 16.88
C TYR A 407 2.18 -29.76 16.28
N PHE A 408 3.24 -29.32 15.64
CA PHE A 408 3.38 -27.97 15.06
C PHE A 408 3.78 -28.07 13.59
N ARG A 409 3.22 -27.18 12.77
CA ARG A 409 3.58 -27.07 11.36
C ARG A 409 3.52 -25.62 10.90
N THR A 410 4.61 -25.12 10.29
CA THR A 410 4.60 -23.91 9.47
C THR A 410 3.92 -24.19 8.13
N LEU A 411 3.20 -23.21 7.64
CA LEU A 411 2.38 -23.34 6.43
C LEU A 411 3.10 -22.77 5.22
N ASP A 412 3.17 -23.58 4.17
CA ASP A 412 3.52 -23.07 2.84
C ASP A 412 2.36 -22.23 2.32
N ASP A 413 2.70 -21.26 1.50
CA ASP A 413 1.73 -20.32 0.96
C ASP A 413 2.13 -19.85 -0.44
N MET A 414 1.13 -19.64 -1.28
CA MET A 414 1.30 -18.98 -2.57
C MET A 414 0.09 -18.16 -2.93
N GLY A 415 0.33 -17.03 -3.53
CA GLY A 415 -0.75 -16.14 -3.92
C GLY A 415 -0.30 -15.06 -4.89
N GLY A 416 -1.21 -14.15 -5.15
CA GLY A 416 -0.97 -13.02 -6.00
C GLY A 416 -2.26 -12.37 -6.44
N TRP A 417 -2.12 -11.21 -7.05
CA TRP A 417 -3.22 -10.44 -7.57
C TRP A 417 -2.83 -9.74 -8.86
N MET A 418 -3.83 -9.36 -9.64
CA MET A 418 -3.69 -8.55 -10.84
C MET A 418 -4.88 -7.61 -10.96
N GLN A 419 -4.62 -6.40 -11.42
CA GLN A 419 -5.64 -5.39 -11.74
C GLN A 419 -5.46 -4.88 -13.17
N ALA A 420 -6.57 -4.75 -13.88
CA ALA A 420 -6.72 -3.95 -15.08
C ALA A 420 -7.39 -2.63 -14.72
N LYS A 421 -6.77 -1.51 -15.11
CA LYS A 421 -7.28 -0.16 -14.91
C LYS A 421 -7.48 0.51 -16.27
N GLN A 422 -8.71 0.96 -16.53
CA GLN A 422 -9.07 1.70 -17.72
C GLN A 422 -9.48 3.12 -17.35
N LYS A 423 -8.68 4.12 -17.69
CA LYS A 423 -9.01 5.53 -17.56
C LYS A 423 -9.76 5.98 -18.82
N ILE A 424 -11.03 6.33 -18.70
CA ILE A 424 -11.81 6.87 -19.83
C ILE A 424 -11.43 8.33 -20.07
N ASN A 425 -11.30 9.09 -18.97
CA ASN A 425 -10.81 10.45 -18.92
C ASN A 425 -10.25 10.73 -17.53
N GLN A 426 -9.92 11.98 -17.21
CA GLN A 426 -9.37 12.33 -15.88
C GLN A 426 -10.36 12.17 -14.72
N ARG A 427 -11.66 12.13 -15.03
CA ARG A 427 -12.75 12.05 -14.03
C ARG A 427 -13.27 10.63 -13.85
N LEU A 428 -13.15 9.76 -14.84
CA LEU A 428 -13.79 8.45 -14.85
C LEU A 428 -12.79 7.33 -15.14
N GLU A 429 -12.72 6.37 -14.22
CA GLU A 429 -11.92 5.15 -14.37
C GLU A 429 -12.70 3.90 -13.99
N PHE A 430 -12.36 2.79 -14.61
CA PHE A 430 -12.85 1.45 -14.32
C PHE A 430 -11.68 0.60 -13.86
N ASN A 431 -11.90 -0.19 -12.82
CA ASN A 431 -10.89 -1.10 -12.29
C ASN A 431 -11.50 -2.49 -12.14
N GLU A 432 -10.80 -3.50 -12.62
CA GLU A 432 -11.12 -4.90 -12.40
C GLU A 432 -9.91 -5.58 -11.79
N ALA A 433 -10.08 -6.26 -10.67
CA ALA A 433 -8.99 -6.96 -10.03
C ALA A 433 -9.42 -8.35 -9.54
N PHE A 434 -8.47 -9.27 -9.56
CA PHE A 434 -8.62 -10.61 -9.03
C PHE A 434 -7.38 -10.96 -8.21
N GLY A 435 -7.60 -11.62 -7.08
CA GLY A 435 -6.53 -12.11 -6.23
C GLY A 435 -6.86 -13.44 -5.57
N ILE A 436 -5.82 -14.14 -5.18
CA ILE A 436 -5.88 -15.45 -4.53
C ILE A 436 -4.74 -15.60 -3.52
N ASP A 437 -5.08 -16.16 -2.36
CA ASP A 437 -4.17 -16.63 -1.32
C ASP A 437 -4.48 -18.10 -1.05
N ASP A 438 -3.48 -18.99 -1.11
CA ASP A 438 -3.68 -20.46 -1.12
C ASP A 438 -2.64 -21.19 -0.27
N VAL A 439 -3.08 -21.62 0.88
CA VAL A 439 -2.35 -22.56 1.75
C VAL A 439 -2.76 -23.99 1.39
N PRO A 440 -1.82 -24.91 1.13
CA PRO A 440 -2.16 -26.29 0.77
C PRO A 440 -3.03 -26.98 1.82
N ALA A 441 -4.26 -27.33 1.46
CA ALA A 441 -5.25 -27.90 2.38
C ALA A 441 -4.76 -29.16 3.11
N TYR A 442 -3.84 -29.96 2.49
CA TYR A 442 -3.26 -31.14 3.13
C TYR A 442 -2.39 -30.79 4.35
N GLN A 443 -1.89 -29.57 4.43
CA GLN A 443 -1.13 -29.10 5.59
C GLN A 443 -2.03 -28.73 6.76
N LEU A 444 -3.26 -28.33 6.50
CA LEU A 444 -4.24 -27.93 7.51
C LEU A 444 -5.06 -29.11 8.05
N ARG A 445 -5.44 -30.07 7.20
CA ARG A 445 -6.37 -31.17 7.57
C ARG A 445 -6.00 -31.93 8.85
N PRO A 446 -4.73 -32.23 9.15
CA PRO A 446 -4.37 -32.93 10.39
C PRO A 446 -4.61 -32.10 11.66
N TYR A 447 -4.73 -30.77 11.53
CA TYR A 447 -4.84 -29.80 12.62
C TYR A 447 -6.23 -29.16 12.70
N ALA A 448 -7.06 -29.37 11.70
CA ALA A 448 -8.34 -28.72 11.61
C ALA A 448 -9.29 -29.19 12.72
N ILE A 449 -9.95 -28.25 13.36
CA ILE A 449 -10.94 -28.47 14.42
C ILE A 449 -12.32 -28.53 13.77
N ALA A 450 -13.11 -29.58 14.07
CA ALA A 450 -14.49 -29.63 13.61
C ALA A 450 -15.29 -28.49 14.26
N GLY A 451 -15.83 -27.59 13.45
CA GLY A 451 -16.58 -26.44 13.95
C GLY A 451 -16.99 -25.47 12.84
N PRO A 452 -17.62 -24.36 13.20
CA PRO A 452 -17.95 -23.32 12.23
C PRO A 452 -16.70 -22.72 11.59
N SER A 453 -16.87 -22.18 10.39
CA SER A 453 -15.79 -21.52 9.61
C SER A 453 -15.02 -20.49 10.45
N SER A 454 -13.74 -20.59 10.47
CA SER A 454 -12.83 -19.70 11.20
C SER A 454 -11.55 -19.47 10.40
N TYR A 455 -10.77 -18.48 10.77
CA TYR A 455 -9.44 -18.26 10.17
C TYR A 455 -8.53 -19.49 10.28
N TYR A 456 -8.70 -20.29 11.34
CA TYR A 456 -7.88 -21.47 11.58
C TYR A 456 -8.03 -22.54 10.50
N ASP A 457 -9.25 -22.76 10.02
CA ASP A 457 -9.58 -23.77 9.00
C ASP A 457 -9.55 -23.23 7.56
N LEU A 458 -9.35 -21.94 7.39
CA LEU A 458 -9.28 -21.31 6.07
C LEU A 458 -8.03 -21.82 5.32
N ALA A 459 -8.23 -22.37 4.13
CA ALA A 459 -7.15 -22.85 3.27
C ALA A 459 -6.91 -21.92 2.07
N ARG A 460 -7.97 -21.36 1.51
CA ARG A 460 -7.88 -20.51 0.33
C ARG A 460 -8.89 -19.39 0.40
N ASN A 461 -8.44 -18.21 0.02
CA ASN A 461 -9.31 -17.06 -0.15
C ASN A 461 -9.12 -16.47 -1.56
N ARG A 462 -10.22 -16.22 -2.27
CA ARG A 462 -10.24 -15.63 -3.60
C ARG A 462 -11.19 -14.44 -3.60
N THR A 463 -10.75 -13.36 -4.20
CA THR A 463 -11.58 -12.17 -4.35
C THR A 463 -11.49 -11.63 -5.76
N PHE A 464 -12.64 -11.40 -6.36
CA PHE A 464 -12.79 -10.60 -7.57
C PHE A 464 -13.43 -9.27 -7.20
N THR A 465 -12.96 -8.17 -7.77
CA THR A 465 -13.56 -6.84 -7.59
C THR A 465 -13.62 -6.11 -8.92
N SER A 466 -14.73 -5.40 -9.13
CA SER A 466 -14.95 -4.51 -10.28
C SER A 466 -15.53 -3.21 -9.77
N ASN A 467 -14.91 -2.08 -10.06
CA ASN A 467 -15.38 -0.78 -9.60
C ASN A 467 -15.31 0.30 -10.67
N VAL A 468 -16.14 1.31 -10.49
CA VAL A 468 -16.15 2.56 -11.23
C VAL A 468 -15.86 3.67 -10.25
N ILE A 469 -14.87 4.50 -10.56
CA ILE A 469 -14.54 5.67 -9.75
C ILE A 469 -14.76 6.93 -10.59
N PHE A 470 -15.55 7.86 -10.04
CA PHE A 470 -15.88 9.13 -10.67
C PHE A 470 -15.41 10.30 -9.80
N ARG A 471 -14.59 11.18 -10.36
CA ARG A 471 -14.04 12.37 -9.72
C ARG A 471 -14.54 13.63 -10.41
N PRO A 472 -15.70 14.19 -10.02
CA PRO A 472 -16.20 15.41 -10.64
C PRO A 472 -15.32 16.64 -10.38
N SER A 473 -14.53 16.63 -9.31
CA SER A 473 -13.56 17.67 -8.96
C SER A 473 -12.39 17.07 -8.17
N ALA A 474 -11.37 17.85 -7.84
CA ALA A 474 -10.27 17.41 -6.96
C ALA A 474 -10.75 17.05 -5.55
N TYR A 475 -11.84 17.66 -5.08
CA TYR A 475 -12.38 17.49 -3.73
C TYR A 475 -13.36 16.32 -3.58
N LEU A 476 -14.06 15.95 -4.65
CA LEU A 476 -15.13 14.97 -4.59
C LEU A 476 -14.77 13.71 -5.35
N VAL A 477 -15.06 12.56 -4.75
CA VAL A 477 -14.88 11.27 -5.37
C VAL A 477 -16.05 10.35 -5.01
N TYR A 478 -16.52 9.58 -5.98
CA TYR A 478 -17.58 8.61 -5.85
C TYR A 478 -17.14 7.28 -6.42
N SER A 479 -17.64 6.17 -5.85
CA SER A 479 -17.41 4.84 -6.40
C SER A 479 -18.63 3.95 -6.20
N ILE A 480 -18.82 3.05 -7.16
CA ILE A 480 -19.67 1.87 -7.02
C ILE A 480 -18.76 0.67 -7.26
N GLU A 481 -18.82 -0.31 -6.38
CA GLU A 481 -17.98 -1.50 -6.43
C GLU A 481 -18.82 -2.76 -6.24
N TYR A 482 -18.58 -3.75 -7.08
CA TYR A 482 -18.97 -5.14 -6.87
C TYR A 482 -17.75 -5.94 -6.47
N ARG A 483 -17.89 -6.76 -5.42
CA ARG A 483 -16.85 -7.68 -4.97
C ARG A 483 -17.46 -9.04 -4.71
N ARG A 484 -16.81 -10.11 -5.17
CA ARG A 484 -17.12 -11.48 -4.81
C ARG A 484 -15.97 -12.07 -4.04
N ILE A 485 -16.26 -12.49 -2.81
CA ILE A 485 -15.31 -13.18 -1.93
C ILE A 485 -15.71 -14.64 -1.87
N GLU A 486 -14.74 -15.54 -2.01
CA GLU A 486 -14.92 -16.98 -1.93
C GLU A 486 -13.84 -17.57 -1.03
N SER A 487 -14.26 -18.11 0.12
CA SER A 487 -13.38 -18.60 1.18
C SER A 487 -13.56 -20.12 1.33
N SER A 488 -12.48 -20.87 1.10
CA SER A 488 -12.49 -22.35 1.15
C SER A 488 -11.88 -22.84 2.45
N TYR A 489 -12.63 -23.61 3.20
CA TYR A 489 -12.27 -24.16 4.49
C TYR A 489 -12.01 -25.67 4.38
N VAL A 490 -11.16 -26.22 5.25
CA VAL A 490 -10.84 -27.66 5.20
C VAL A 490 -11.90 -28.54 5.82
N ASN A 491 -12.71 -28.03 6.76
CA ASN A 491 -13.75 -28.78 7.50
C ASN A 491 -15.17 -28.30 7.25
N SER A 492 -15.35 -27.32 6.38
CA SER A 492 -16.63 -26.71 6.08
C SER A 492 -16.80 -26.53 4.58
N PRO A 493 -18.01 -26.44 4.06
CA PRO A 493 -18.23 -26.03 2.67
C PRO A 493 -17.60 -24.68 2.39
N THR A 494 -17.18 -24.46 1.16
CA THR A 494 -16.73 -23.15 0.68
C THR A 494 -17.84 -22.12 0.89
N ALA A 495 -17.52 -21.04 1.62
CA ALA A 495 -18.41 -19.91 1.80
C ALA A 495 -18.13 -18.85 0.72
N TRP A 496 -19.15 -18.06 0.40
CA TRP A 496 -19.03 -16.95 -0.53
C TRP A 496 -19.95 -15.80 -0.15
N SER A 497 -19.59 -14.60 -0.52
CA SER A 497 -20.44 -13.41 -0.39
C SER A 497 -20.23 -12.47 -1.56
N ASP A 498 -21.32 -12.00 -2.15
CA ASP A 498 -21.29 -10.86 -3.05
C ASP A 498 -21.47 -9.60 -2.22
N VAL A 499 -20.59 -8.64 -2.45
CA VAL A 499 -20.57 -7.35 -1.77
C VAL A 499 -20.84 -6.26 -2.79
N ILE A 500 -21.87 -5.46 -2.54
CA ILE A 500 -22.14 -4.25 -3.30
C ILE A 500 -21.78 -3.08 -2.40
N GLY A 501 -20.77 -2.32 -2.81
CA GLY A 501 -20.27 -1.15 -2.09
C GLY A 501 -20.52 0.14 -2.85
N ILE A 502 -20.86 1.19 -2.13
CA ILE A 502 -20.85 2.56 -2.65
C ILE A 502 -19.94 3.41 -1.77
N ALA A 503 -19.21 4.32 -2.38
CA ALA A 503 -18.36 5.25 -1.66
C ALA A 503 -18.60 6.69 -2.12
N ALA A 504 -18.56 7.62 -1.17
CA ALA A 504 -18.59 9.04 -1.42
C ALA A 504 -17.54 9.72 -0.54
N GLY A 505 -16.53 10.34 -1.15
CA GLY A 505 -15.41 10.94 -0.47
C GLY A 505 -15.33 12.45 -0.69
N TYR A 506 -14.99 13.16 0.38
CA TYR A 506 -14.57 14.57 0.34
C TYR A 506 -13.09 14.65 0.71
N ARG A 507 -12.26 15.14 -0.20
CA ARG A 507 -10.82 15.35 -0.01
C ARG A 507 -10.54 16.80 0.39
N PHE A 508 -9.57 17.01 1.21
CA PHE A 508 -9.10 18.34 1.62
C PHE A 508 -7.61 18.36 1.87
#